data_c38ab879d57a2811ca06f221c11931e5
#
_entry.id   c38ab879d57a2811ca06f221c11931e5
#
_cell.length_a   1.000
_cell.length_b   1.000
_cell.length_c   1.000
_cell.angle_alpha   90.00
_cell.angle_beta   90.00
_cell.angle_gamma   90.00
#
_symmetry.space_group_name_H-M   'P 1'
#
loop_
_entity.id
_entity.type
_entity.pdbx_description
1 polymer ?
#
loop_
_entity_poly.entity_id
_entity_poly.type
_entity_poly.pdbx_seq_one_letter_code
_entity_poly.pdbx_strand_id
1 'polypeptide(L)'
;MYREKRRRQCCRAFAALALSTALFMPLPAHAMSLTLTEAIDMALASNTGLRITAEGERSADAALKQARGKNSISAEAGDTLRTSKSKDEDAQASNTLSLSARLPLYSGGANEANIESGEIGAQSARLTTERAREDLKYEVIAAYWDAVEASKKIEVQRDTVNKYDAHLKNVTVLYDAGAQAKIDVLRSSVELSNARQELVRAENTYAVSLATLRNLLNIDRTEELTLTTEVAYQPFDTSVDNCISYAYRNRLDLAVARAKLRRCELAVERARAGKRPSVNLTLGTGVTSQFQPRHDTSTDVSASVGVSWNIFDSGVTRGAIEEAEAERDIALLNVKKEEESIDLNLRKAYLNMREAEQRFTSTGDAVRQAREDYHIANERYRAGEGILLDIIDAQTALATAQTNAISARYDYARYRAQVENLMGTELTESEHAAAERLPAVTAEERAAAQAAYIEGGTDAAAKKVK
;
A
#
# COMPACT_ATOMS: atom_id res chain seq x y z
N MET A 1 67.72 -23.56 22.15
CA MET A 1 66.75 -23.89 21.09
C MET A 1 65.34 -23.30 21.32
N TYR A 2 65.18 -22.35 22.28
CA TYR A 2 63.86 -21.76 22.68
C TYR A 2 63.73 -20.24 22.38
N ARG A 3 64.84 -19.60 21.91
CA ARG A 3 64.89 -18.15 21.63
C ARG A 3 64.70 -17.78 20.14
N GLU A 4 64.83 -18.71 19.20
CA GLU A 4 64.65 -18.43 17.76
C GLU A 4 63.18 -18.54 17.27
N LYS A 5 62.35 -19.30 17.97
CA LYS A 5 60.93 -19.41 17.59
C LYS A 5 60.09 -18.15 17.90
N ARG A 6 60.47 -17.33 18.88
CA ARG A 6 59.76 -16.07 19.19
C ARG A 6 60.06 -14.92 18.22
N ARG A 7 61.22 -14.89 17.59
CA ARG A 7 61.53 -13.82 16.59
C ARG A 7 60.83 -14.00 15.27
N ARG A 8 60.47 -15.21 14.86
CA ARG A 8 59.72 -15.46 13.59
C ARG A 8 58.23 -15.23 13.72
N GLN A 9 57.66 -15.24 14.91
CA GLN A 9 56.26 -14.93 15.13
C GLN A 9 55.98 -13.41 15.21
N CYS A 10 56.89 -12.61 15.73
CA CYS A 10 56.75 -11.14 15.73
C CYS A 10 56.87 -10.50 14.36
N CYS A 11 57.70 -11.02 13.46
CA CYS A 11 57.81 -10.49 12.09
C CYS A 11 56.61 -10.84 11.19
N ARG A 12 55.88 -11.92 11.48
CA ARG A 12 54.65 -12.25 10.76
C ARG A 12 53.44 -11.44 11.23
N ALA A 13 53.39 -11.00 12.50
CA ALA A 13 52.32 -10.15 13.02
C ALA A 13 52.45 -8.69 12.52
N PHE A 14 53.64 -8.19 12.29
CA PHE A 14 53.85 -6.83 11.75
C PHE A 14 53.61 -6.72 10.22
N ALA A 15 53.79 -7.78 9.46
CA ALA A 15 53.50 -7.81 8.03
C ALA A 15 51.99 -7.93 7.75
N ALA A 16 51.19 -8.51 8.67
CA ALA A 16 49.75 -8.60 8.55
C ALA A 16 49.02 -7.31 8.94
N LEU A 17 49.63 -6.44 9.76
CA LEU A 17 49.02 -5.17 10.19
C LEU A 17 49.28 -4.02 9.21
N ALA A 18 50.25 -4.15 8.30
CA ALA A 18 50.56 -3.13 7.27
C ALA A 18 49.73 -3.31 5.99
N LEU A 19 49.02 -4.44 5.80
CA LEU A 19 48.22 -4.70 4.61
C LEU A 19 46.70 -4.40 4.84
N SER A 20 46.29 -4.06 6.03
CA SER A 20 44.88 -3.75 6.34
C SER A 20 44.53 -2.27 6.32
N THR A 21 45.46 -1.37 6.04
CA THR A 21 45.21 0.10 5.99
C THR A 21 45.12 0.67 4.59
N ALA A 22 45.10 -0.16 3.55
CA ALA A 22 45.20 0.32 2.14
C ALA A 22 43.87 0.16 1.35
N LEU A 23 42.71 -0.03 1.96
CA LEU A 23 41.44 -0.19 1.21
C LEU A 23 40.24 0.54 1.83
N PHE A 24 40.48 1.70 2.44
CA PHE A 24 39.42 2.69 2.66
C PHE A 24 39.71 3.90 1.75
N MET A 25 39.72 3.68 0.43
CA MET A 25 39.40 4.75 -0.50
C MET A 25 37.90 5.01 -0.33
N PRO A 26 37.47 6.25 0.02
CA PRO A 26 36.07 6.60 -0.13
C PRO A 26 35.75 6.42 -1.62
N LEU A 27 34.92 5.43 -1.93
CA LEU A 27 34.29 5.36 -3.25
C LEU A 27 33.68 6.75 -3.48
N PRO A 28 33.92 7.39 -4.62
CA PRO A 28 33.22 8.63 -4.92
C PRO A 28 31.74 8.32 -4.81
N ALA A 29 31.01 9.08 -3.99
CA ALA A 29 29.57 9.05 -3.95
C ALA A 29 29.09 9.40 -5.37
N HIS A 30 28.80 8.37 -6.17
CA HIS A 30 28.18 8.58 -7.46
C HIS A 30 26.74 8.95 -7.15
N ALA A 31 26.35 10.17 -7.48
CA ALA A 31 24.96 10.56 -7.47
C ALA A 31 24.20 9.53 -8.33
N MET A 32 23.27 8.80 -7.70
CA MET A 32 22.46 7.81 -8.37
C MET A 32 21.49 8.54 -9.29
N SER A 33 21.68 8.44 -10.59
CA SER A 33 20.71 8.92 -11.57
C SER A 33 19.52 7.94 -11.58
N LEU A 34 18.32 8.43 -11.36
CA LEU A 34 17.13 7.61 -11.20
C LEU A 34 16.06 8.06 -12.19
N THR A 35 15.65 7.16 -13.06
CA THR A 35 14.46 7.32 -13.90
C THR A 35 13.20 6.90 -13.11
N LEU A 36 12.02 7.33 -13.57
CA LEU A 36 10.76 6.93 -12.96
C LEU A 36 10.56 5.41 -12.96
N THR A 37 10.89 4.75 -14.07
CA THR A 37 10.76 3.28 -14.19
C THR A 37 11.67 2.56 -13.21
N GLU A 38 12.95 2.97 -13.13
CA GLU A 38 13.90 2.40 -12.17
C GLU A 38 13.46 2.62 -10.72
N ALA A 39 12.86 3.78 -10.41
CA ALA A 39 12.30 4.06 -9.10
C ALA A 39 11.16 3.08 -8.75
N ILE A 40 10.23 2.83 -9.68
CA ILE A 40 9.13 1.87 -9.49
C ILE A 40 9.69 0.46 -9.27
N ASP A 41 10.61 -0.01 -10.12
CA ASP A 41 11.19 -1.35 -10.02
C ASP A 41 11.93 -1.55 -8.70
N MET A 42 12.68 -0.53 -8.25
CA MET A 42 13.40 -0.55 -6.98
C MET A 42 12.42 -0.61 -5.79
N ALA A 43 11.35 0.19 -5.80
CA ALA A 43 10.33 0.16 -4.76
C ALA A 43 9.65 -1.21 -4.69
N LEU A 44 9.24 -1.77 -5.82
CA LEU A 44 8.61 -3.09 -5.88
C LEU A 44 9.53 -4.22 -5.37
N ALA A 45 10.85 -4.07 -5.52
CA ALA A 45 11.82 -5.05 -5.04
C ALA A 45 12.13 -4.91 -3.54
N SER A 46 12.12 -3.70 -2.98
CA SER A 46 12.70 -3.41 -1.66
C SER A 46 11.69 -2.95 -0.60
N ASN A 47 10.47 -2.49 -0.99
CA ASN A 47 9.52 -1.89 -0.08
C ASN A 47 9.07 -2.84 1.04
N THR A 48 9.18 -2.38 2.29
CA THR A 48 8.82 -3.16 3.48
C THR A 48 7.31 -3.41 3.58
N GLY A 49 6.46 -2.45 3.16
CA GLY A 49 5.01 -2.59 3.15
C GLY A 49 4.57 -3.75 2.24
N LEU A 50 5.14 -3.84 1.04
CA LEU A 50 4.86 -4.93 0.11
C LEU A 50 5.33 -6.29 0.65
N ARG A 51 6.46 -6.34 1.37
CA ARG A 51 6.93 -7.57 2.04
C ARG A 51 5.98 -8.02 3.15
N ILE A 52 5.38 -7.08 3.88
CA ILE A 52 4.38 -7.39 4.91
C ILE A 52 3.15 -8.05 4.28
N THR A 53 2.66 -7.55 3.16
CA THR A 53 1.50 -8.15 2.47
C THR A 53 1.83 -9.54 1.92
N ALA A 54 3.04 -9.76 1.39
CA ALA A 54 3.52 -11.08 0.95
C ALA A 54 3.59 -12.10 2.11
N GLU A 55 4.03 -11.69 3.31
CA GLU A 55 3.94 -12.56 4.50
C GLU A 55 2.48 -12.80 4.92
N GLY A 56 1.57 -11.86 4.64
CA GLY A 56 0.12 -12.04 4.78
C GLY A 56 -0.42 -13.18 3.91
N GLU A 57 0.05 -13.32 2.66
CA GLU A 57 -0.29 -14.46 1.79
C GLU A 57 0.17 -15.79 2.40
N ARG A 58 1.41 -15.85 2.88
CA ARG A 58 1.94 -17.06 3.53
C ARG A 58 1.13 -17.43 4.77
N SER A 59 0.69 -16.45 5.53
CA SER A 59 -0.20 -16.65 6.68
C SER A 59 -1.55 -17.22 6.25
N ALA A 60 -2.15 -16.68 5.19
CA ALA A 60 -3.43 -17.16 4.66
C ALA A 60 -3.33 -18.59 4.07
N ASP A 61 -2.25 -18.91 3.37
CA ASP A 61 -1.96 -20.26 2.87
C ASP A 61 -1.77 -21.26 4.04
N ALA A 62 -1.13 -20.83 5.13
CA ALA A 62 -1.00 -21.65 6.34
C ALA A 62 -2.35 -21.88 7.03
N ALA A 63 -3.22 -20.87 7.07
CA ALA A 63 -4.59 -21.00 7.58
C ALA A 63 -5.44 -21.98 6.75
N LEU A 64 -5.30 -21.95 5.42
CA LEU A 64 -5.93 -22.95 4.54
C LEU A 64 -5.41 -24.37 4.81
N LYS A 65 -4.10 -24.54 5.00
CA LYS A 65 -3.54 -25.85 5.39
C LYS A 65 -4.11 -26.32 6.72
N GLN A 66 -4.29 -25.43 7.71
CA GLN A 66 -4.93 -25.77 8.98
C GLN A 66 -6.40 -26.19 8.79
N ALA A 67 -7.16 -25.44 7.96
CA ALA A 67 -8.55 -25.79 7.67
C ALA A 67 -8.67 -27.19 7.03
N ARG A 68 -7.81 -27.51 6.06
CA ARG A 68 -7.74 -28.85 5.44
C ARG A 68 -7.29 -29.92 6.45
N GLY A 69 -6.30 -29.60 7.30
CA GLY A 69 -5.82 -30.51 8.34
C GLY A 69 -6.89 -30.87 9.37
N LYS A 70 -7.79 -29.94 9.73
CA LYS A 70 -8.92 -30.21 10.64
C LYS A 70 -9.95 -31.20 10.06
N ASN A 71 -10.00 -31.36 8.73
CA ASN A 71 -10.87 -32.34 8.05
C ASN A 71 -10.14 -33.66 7.71
N SER A 72 -8.92 -33.86 8.21
CA SER A 72 -8.12 -35.04 8.01
C SER A 72 -7.87 -35.77 9.32
N ILE A 73 -7.11 -36.87 9.24
CA ILE A 73 -6.77 -37.65 10.43
C ILE A 73 -5.85 -36.87 11.35
N SER A 74 -6.18 -36.85 12.65
CA SER A 74 -5.31 -36.37 13.71
C SER A 74 -4.89 -37.51 14.61
N ALA A 75 -3.61 -37.54 15.03
CA ALA A 75 -3.10 -38.47 16.00
C ALA A 75 -2.58 -37.77 17.23
N GLU A 76 -2.90 -38.27 18.41
CA GLU A 76 -2.51 -37.71 19.70
C GLU A 76 -1.95 -38.83 20.59
N ALA A 77 -0.79 -38.56 21.19
CA ALA A 77 -0.24 -39.41 22.23
C ALA A 77 -0.34 -38.72 23.59
N GLY A 78 -0.81 -39.39 24.58
CA GLY A 78 -0.98 -38.85 25.93
C GLY A 78 -0.43 -39.82 26.99
N ASP A 79 0.15 -39.26 28.05
CA ASP A 79 0.55 -39.98 29.25
C ASP A 79 -0.15 -39.34 30.47
N THR A 80 -0.86 -40.18 31.23
CA THR A 80 -1.66 -39.72 32.36
C THR A 80 -1.35 -40.50 33.61
N LEU A 81 -0.76 -39.87 34.61
CA LEU A 81 -0.60 -40.42 35.96
C LEU A 81 -1.80 -40.00 36.79
N ARG A 82 -2.55 -40.96 37.32
CA ARG A 82 -3.72 -40.74 38.15
C ARG A 82 -3.53 -41.41 39.50
N THR A 83 -3.79 -40.61 40.57
CA THR A 83 -3.89 -41.15 41.95
C THR A 83 -5.28 -40.80 42.47
N SER A 84 -5.96 -41.76 43.08
CA SER A 84 -7.27 -41.55 43.73
C SER A 84 -7.35 -42.35 45.03
N LYS A 85 -8.04 -41.80 46.05
CA LYS A 85 -8.34 -42.47 47.31
C LYS A 85 -9.78 -42.18 47.64
N SER A 86 -10.59 -43.20 47.80
CA SER A 86 -11.95 -43.12 48.31
C SER A 86 -11.95 -43.46 49.80
N LYS A 87 -13.02 -43.10 50.53
CA LYS A 87 -13.07 -43.17 52.00
C LYS A 87 -12.97 -44.64 52.51
N ASP A 88 -13.49 -45.58 51.71
CA ASP A 88 -13.59 -46.99 52.07
C ASP A 88 -12.77 -47.94 51.13
N GLU A 89 -11.87 -47.37 50.32
CA GLU A 89 -11.05 -48.13 49.39
C GLU A 89 -9.58 -47.77 49.55
N ASP A 90 -8.71 -48.75 49.21
CA ASP A 90 -7.27 -48.53 49.16
C ASP A 90 -6.89 -47.47 48.13
N ALA A 91 -5.81 -46.73 48.40
CA ALA A 91 -5.29 -45.75 47.42
C ALA A 91 -4.95 -46.46 46.10
N GLN A 92 -5.43 -45.90 45.01
CA GLN A 92 -5.16 -46.37 43.64
C GLN A 92 -4.18 -45.42 42.97
N ALA A 93 -3.16 -45.96 42.33
CA ALA A 93 -2.24 -45.20 41.49
C ALA A 93 -2.08 -45.97 40.15
N SER A 94 -2.29 -45.25 39.04
CA SER A 94 -2.15 -45.82 37.70
C SER A 94 -1.48 -44.82 36.77
N ASN A 95 -0.70 -45.36 35.83
CA ASN A 95 -0.22 -44.62 34.67
C ASN A 95 -0.82 -45.19 33.42
N THR A 96 -1.34 -44.30 32.53
CA THR A 96 -1.96 -44.69 31.25
C THR A 96 -1.22 -43.95 30.15
N LEU A 97 -0.51 -44.72 29.34
CA LEU A 97 0.06 -44.25 28.06
C LEU A 97 -0.99 -44.57 26.96
N SER A 98 -1.45 -43.57 26.24
CA SER A 98 -2.47 -43.68 25.21
C SER A 98 -2.00 -43.13 23.88
N LEU A 99 -2.42 -43.76 22.79
CA LEU A 99 -2.32 -43.26 21.43
C LEU A 99 -3.72 -43.30 20.83
N SER A 100 -4.19 -42.13 20.32
CA SER A 100 -5.48 -42.07 19.67
C SER A 100 -5.35 -41.41 18.29
N ALA A 101 -6.16 -41.85 17.33
CA ALA A 101 -6.32 -41.26 16.03
C ALA A 101 -7.81 -40.95 15.81
N ARG A 102 -8.10 -39.70 15.38
CA ARG A 102 -9.45 -39.27 15.09
C ARG A 102 -9.56 -38.80 13.64
N LEU A 103 -10.60 -39.26 12.94
CA LEU A 103 -10.97 -38.84 11.59
C LEU A 103 -12.42 -38.33 11.60
N PRO A 104 -12.69 -37.06 11.30
CA PRO A 104 -14.03 -36.57 11.08
C PRO A 104 -14.57 -37.15 9.77
N LEU A 105 -15.62 -37.96 9.83
CA LEU A 105 -16.29 -38.53 8.67
C LEU A 105 -17.37 -37.62 8.11
N TYR A 106 -18.03 -36.89 8.99
CA TYR A 106 -19.04 -35.90 8.64
C TYR A 106 -19.17 -34.84 9.73
N SER A 107 -19.15 -33.54 9.34
CA SER A 107 -19.19 -32.40 10.26
C SER A 107 -20.44 -31.52 10.08
N GLY A 108 -21.49 -32.06 9.46
CA GLY A 108 -22.69 -31.27 9.13
C GLY A 108 -22.49 -30.23 8.02
N GLY A 109 -21.33 -30.25 7.32
CA GLY A 109 -20.93 -29.24 6.33
C GLY A 109 -19.98 -28.15 6.89
N ALA A 110 -19.66 -28.19 8.20
CA ALA A 110 -18.85 -27.17 8.83
C ALA A 110 -17.39 -27.19 8.32
N ASN A 111 -16.79 -28.37 8.14
CA ASN A 111 -15.41 -28.50 7.68
C ASN A 111 -15.27 -28.08 6.22
N GLU A 112 -16.21 -28.44 5.37
CA GLU A 112 -16.27 -28.05 3.96
C GLU A 112 -16.37 -26.53 3.84
N ALA A 113 -17.26 -25.89 4.58
CA ALA A 113 -17.40 -24.42 4.63
C ALA A 113 -16.11 -23.74 5.15
N ASN A 114 -15.43 -24.34 6.13
CA ASN A 114 -14.14 -23.83 6.62
C ASN A 114 -13.02 -23.94 5.57
N ILE A 115 -12.96 -25.03 4.81
CA ILE A 115 -11.97 -25.21 3.73
C ILE A 115 -12.23 -24.20 2.62
N GLU A 116 -13.47 -24.09 2.12
CA GLU A 116 -13.84 -23.09 1.10
C GLU A 116 -13.56 -21.66 1.57
N SER A 117 -13.90 -21.32 2.82
CA SER A 117 -13.56 -20.03 3.41
C SER A 117 -12.05 -19.79 3.48
N GLY A 118 -11.26 -20.83 3.74
CA GLY A 118 -9.80 -20.76 3.72
C GLY A 118 -9.24 -20.54 2.31
N GLU A 119 -9.81 -21.21 1.29
CA GLU A 119 -9.42 -21.04 -0.12
C GLU A 119 -9.69 -19.62 -0.61
N ILE A 120 -10.89 -19.11 -0.34
CA ILE A 120 -11.23 -17.71 -0.64
C ILE A 120 -10.32 -16.76 0.14
N GLY A 121 -9.99 -17.08 1.40
CA GLY A 121 -9.07 -16.29 2.22
C GLY A 121 -7.67 -16.18 1.62
N ALA A 122 -7.11 -17.31 1.14
CA ALA A 122 -5.82 -17.33 0.47
C ALA A 122 -5.83 -16.56 -0.86
N GLN A 123 -6.90 -16.72 -1.66
CA GLN A 123 -7.07 -15.95 -2.88
C GLN A 123 -7.20 -14.44 -2.59
N SER A 124 -7.99 -14.07 -1.60
CA SER A 124 -8.16 -12.67 -1.17
C SER A 124 -6.84 -12.03 -0.71
N ALA A 125 -5.98 -12.78 0.00
CA ALA A 125 -4.67 -12.30 0.41
C ALA A 125 -3.77 -11.98 -0.81
N ARG A 126 -3.79 -12.82 -1.85
CA ARG A 126 -3.06 -12.56 -3.10
C ARG A 126 -3.55 -11.29 -3.80
N LEU A 127 -4.88 -11.13 -3.93
CA LEU A 127 -5.47 -9.91 -4.50
C LEU A 127 -5.08 -8.65 -3.68
N THR A 128 -4.99 -8.78 -2.36
CA THR A 128 -4.54 -7.69 -1.48
C THR A 128 -3.07 -7.32 -1.74
N THR A 129 -2.20 -8.29 -1.98
CA THR A 129 -0.80 -8.03 -2.33
C THR A 129 -0.67 -7.39 -3.71
N GLU A 130 -1.43 -7.86 -4.70
CA GLU A 130 -1.43 -7.22 -6.02
C GLU A 130 -1.95 -5.78 -5.94
N ARG A 131 -3.01 -5.52 -5.16
CA ARG A 131 -3.49 -4.15 -4.93
C ARG A 131 -2.42 -3.28 -4.26
N ALA A 132 -1.72 -3.81 -3.27
CA ALA A 132 -0.62 -3.09 -2.62
C ALA A 132 0.54 -2.75 -3.59
N ARG A 133 0.78 -3.58 -4.61
CA ARG A 133 1.75 -3.27 -5.69
C ARG A 133 1.28 -2.10 -6.56
N GLU A 134 0.01 -2.10 -6.94
CA GLU A 134 -0.58 -0.99 -7.72
C GLU A 134 -0.53 0.33 -6.94
N ASP A 135 -0.90 0.30 -5.66
CA ASP A 135 -0.85 1.47 -4.79
C ASP A 135 0.58 1.98 -4.59
N LEU A 136 1.55 1.08 -4.38
CA LEU A 136 2.97 1.45 -4.26
C LEU A 136 3.50 2.09 -5.54
N LYS A 137 3.14 1.58 -6.73
CA LYS A 137 3.50 2.22 -8.00
C LYS A 137 3.00 3.67 -8.05
N TYR A 138 1.73 3.88 -7.72
CA TYR A 138 1.15 5.22 -7.68
C TYR A 138 1.85 6.12 -6.66
N GLU A 139 2.12 5.63 -5.45
CA GLU A 139 2.82 6.40 -4.41
C GLU A 139 4.23 6.83 -4.87
N VAL A 140 4.96 5.93 -5.55
CA VAL A 140 6.28 6.23 -6.11
C VAL A 140 6.17 7.26 -7.24
N ILE A 141 5.22 7.12 -8.15
CA ILE A 141 4.98 8.09 -9.24
C ILE A 141 4.68 9.47 -8.65
N ALA A 142 3.78 9.55 -7.67
CA ALA A 142 3.42 10.81 -7.02
C ALA A 142 4.64 11.45 -6.32
N ALA A 143 5.36 10.69 -5.50
CA ALA A 143 6.55 11.18 -4.78
C ALA A 143 7.70 11.58 -5.73
N TYR A 144 7.88 10.88 -6.84
CA TYR A 144 8.85 11.21 -7.88
C TYR A 144 8.53 12.57 -8.51
N TRP A 145 7.27 12.77 -8.93
CA TRP A 145 6.84 14.05 -9.52
C TRP A 145 6.85 15.18 -8.51
N ASP A 146 6.53 14.94 -7.24
CA ASP A 146 6.65 15.93 -6.17
C ASP A 146 8.10 16.41 -6.01
N ALA A 147 9.07 15.49 -6.07
CA ALA A 147 10.48 15.84 -5.96
C ALA A 147 10.97 16.60 -7.21
N VAL A 148 10.58 16.18 -8.42
CA VAL A 148 10.95 16.90 -9.66
C VAL A 148 10.31 18.28 -9.70
N GLU A 149 9.04 18.42 -9.34
CA GLU A 149 8.34 19.70 -9.24
C GLU A 149 9.05 20.65 -8.27
N ALA A 150 9.40 20.17 -7.07
CA ALA A 150 10.10 20.96 -6.07
C ALA A 150 11.48 21.42 -6.56
N SER A 151 12.22 20.56 -7.28
CA SER A 151 13.49 20.92 -7.92
C SER A 151 13.31 22.04 -8.95
N LYS A 152 12.27 21.97 -9.79
CA LYS A 152 11.98 23.02 -10.78
C LYS A 152 11.57 24.35 -10.13
N LYS A 153 10.86 24.30 -9.01
CA LYS A 153 10.55 25.51 -8.23
C LYS A 153 11.79 26.15 -7.63
N ILE A 154 12.79 25.38 -7.18
CA ILE A 154 14.08 25.93 -6.73
C ILE A 154 14.76 26.70 -7.85
N GLU A 155 14.74 26.19 -9.08
CA GLU A 155 15.32 26.90 -10.24
C GLU A 155 14.69 28.30 -10.42
N VAL A 156 13.36 28.40 -10.32
CA VAL A 156 12.62 29.66 -10.40
C VAL A 156 12.99 30.60 -9.25
N GLN A 157 13.05 30.08 -8.01
CA GLN A 157 13.37 30.91 -6.84
C GLN A 157 14.82 31.40 -6.86
N ARG A 158 15.76 30.60 -7.31
CA ARG A 158 17.17 31.03 -7.52
C ARG A 158 17.28 32.14 -8.57
N ASP A 159 16.58 31.99 -9.69
CA ASP A 159 16.53 33.04 -10.71
C ASP A 159 15.94 34.33 -10.14
N THR A 160 14.87 34.24 -9.36
CA THR A 160 14.24 35.36 -8.67
C THR A 160 15.20 36.05 -7.68
N VAL A 161 15.93 35.30 -6.86
CA VAL A 161 16.95 35.83 -5.95
C VAL A 161 18.05 36.55 -6.73
N ASN A 162 18.55 35.94 -7.82
CA ASN A 162 19.60 36.54 -8.65
C ASN A 162 19.14 37.87 -9.28
N LYS A 163 17.90 37.97 -9.73
CA LYS A 163 17.33 39.19 -10.30
C LYS A 163 17.17 40.28 -9.25
N TYR A 164 16.67 39.98 -8.06
CA TYR A 164 16.58 40.98 -6.98
C TYR A 164 17.95 41.40 -6.44
N ASP A 165 18.94 40.50 -6.39
CA ASP A 165 20.31 40.84 -5.99
C ASP A 165 20.97 41.79 -7.02
N ALA A 166 20.85 41.50 -8.30
CA ALA A 166 21.31 42.37 -9.37
C ALA A 166 20.59 43.73 -9.34
N HIS A 167 19.28 43.72 -9.11
CA HIS A 167 18.50 44.94 -8.99
C HIS A 167 18.94 45.81 -7.79
N LEU A 168 19.10 45.22 -6.60
CA LEU A 168 19.57 45.91 -5.40
C LEU A 168 20.95 46.56 -5.63
N LYS A 169 21.89 45.82 -6.27
CA LYS A 169 23.19 46.37 -6.64
C LYS A 169 23.08 47.62 -7.54
N ASN A 170 22.22 47.53 -8.56
CA ASN A 170 22.01 48.66 -9.48
C ASN A 170 21.39 49.89 -8.77
N VAL A 171 20.34 49.67 -7.97
CA VAL A 171 19.69 50.75 -7.21
C VAL A 171 20.66 51.40 -6.20
N THR A 172 21.54 50.62 -5.57
CA THR A 172 22.57 51.11 -4.65
C THR A 172 23.56 52.04 -5.36
N VAL A 173 24.05 51.63 -6.54
CA VAL A 173 24.94 52.48 -7.35
C VAL A 173 24.26 53.78 -7.76
N LEU A 174 22.99 53.74 -8.15
CA LEU A 174 22.23 54.95 -8.52
C LEU A 174 21.97 55.85 -7.31
N TYR A 175 21.75 55.30 -6.12
CA TYR A 175 21.64 56.05 -4.88
C TYR A 175 22.95 56.74 -4.50
N ASP A 176 24.08 56.03 -4.59
CA ASP A 176 25.40 56.61 -4.32
C ASP A 176 25.77 57.72 -5.31
N ALA A 177 25.26 57.64 -6.53
CA ALA A 177 25.36 58.71 -7.55
C ALA A 177 24.35 59.83 -7.36
N GLY A 178 23.44 59.78 -6.37
CA GLY A 178 22.41 60.77 -6.11
C GLY A 178 21.21 60.73 -7.06
N ALA A 179 21.09 59.68 -7.89
CA ALA A 179 20.05 59.55 -8.90
C ALA A 179 18.80 58.76 -8.39
N GLN A 180 18.86 58.14 -7.21
CA GLN A 180 17.75 57.39 -6.61
C GLN A 180 17.57 57.72 -5.14
N ALA A 181 16.38 57.44 -4.60
CA ALA A 181 16.05 57.71 -3.21
C ALA A 181 16.45 56.50 -2.30
N LYS A 182 16.80 56.77 -1.06
CA LYS A 182 17.13 55.72 -0.07
C LYS A 182 16.00 54.72 0.13
N ILE A 183 14.75 55.13 -0.04
CA ILE A 183 13.57 54.27 0.07
C ILE A 183 13.61 53.10 -0.94
N ASP A 184 14.16 53.34 -2.14
CA ASP A 184 14.22 52.32 -3.19
C ASP A 184 15.28 51.26 -2.86
N VAL A 185 16.41 51.66 -2.26
CA VAL A 185 17.42 50.69 -1.74
C VAL A 185 16.81 49.83 -0.63
N LEU A 186 16.08 50.45 0.31
CA LEU A 186 15.44 49.72 1.41
C LEU A 186 14.37 48.74 0.90
N ARG A 187 13.52 49.15 -0.03
CA ARG A 187 12.51 48.29 -0.66
C ARG A 187 13.16 47.10 -1.40
N SER A 188 14.16 47.36 -2.24
CA SER A 188 14.89 46.32 -2.95
C SER A 188 15.57 45.32 -2.00
N SER A 189 16.10 45.79 -0.86
CA SER A 189 16.69 44.94 0.17
C SER A 189 15.64 44.04 0.87
N VAL A 190 14.43 44.58 1.11
CA VAL A 190 13.31 43.76 1.67
C VAL A 190 12.90 42.68 0.68
N GLU A 191 12.73 43.03 -0.61
CA GLU A 191 12.35 42.03 -1.63
C GLU A 191 13.40 40.94 -1.83
N LEU A 192 14.68 41.30 -1.82
CA LEU A 192 15.75 40.30 -1.82
C LEU A 192 15.69 39.38 -0.61
N SER A 193 15.40 39.93 0.58
CA SER A 193 15.26 39.11 1.80
C SER A 193 14.07 38.19 1.73
N ASN A 194 12.93 38.63 1.21
CA ASN A 194 11.74 37.83 0.97
C ASN A 194 12.03 36.69 -0.04
N ALA A 195 12.67 37.02 -1.16
CA ALA A 195 13.04 36.02 -2.18
C ALA A 195 14.00 34.92 -1.64
N ARG A 196 14.98 35.34 -0.81
CA ARG A 196 15.87 34.36 -0.13
C ARG A 196 15.10 33.46 0.81
N GLN A 197 14.12 33.99 1.54
CA GLN A 197 13.27 33.17 2.40
C GLN A 197 12.43 32.14 1.60
N GLU A 198 11.86 32.56 0.46
CA GLU A 198 11.12 31.64 -0.42
C GLU A 198 12.04 30.57 -1.03
N LEU A 199 13.28 30.90 -1.37
CA LEU A 199 14.27 29.92 -1.81
C LEU A 199 14.54 28.86 -0.73
N VAL A 200 14.76 29.29 0.52
CA VAL A 200 14.97 28.35 1.65
C VAL A 200 13.75 27.43 1.84
N ARG A 201 12.54 27.96 1.69
CA ARG A 201 11.31 27.14 1.74
C ARG A 201 11.25 26.12 0.60
N ALA A 202 11.58 26.52 -0.62
CA ALA A 202 11.62 25.62 -1.77
C ALA A 202 12.67 24.52 -1.60
N GLU A 203 13.87 24.87 -1.11
CA GLU A 203 14.94 23.88 -0.81
C GLU A 203 14.51 22.88 0.26
N ASN A 204 13.82 23.34 1.31
CA ASN A 204 13.27 22.45 2.34
C ASN A 204 12.18 21.52 1.76
N THR A 205 11.28 22.05 0.93
CA THR A 205 10.23 21.23 0.27
C THR A 205 10.87 20.12 -0.58
N TYR A 206 11.90 20.43 -1.35
CA TYR A 206 12.64 19.45 -2.12
C TYR A 206 13.30 18.38 -1.25
N ALA A 207 13.94 18.80 -0.16
CA ALA A 207 14.57 17.86 0.78
C ALA A 207 13.54 16.91 1.40
N VAL A 208 12.35 17.40 1.75
CA VAL A 208 11.24 16.57 2.28
C VAL A 208 10.73 15.60 1.21
N SER A 209 10.52 16.06 -0.03
CA SER A 209 10.07 15.20 -1.14
C SER A 209 11.09 14.10 -1.44
N LEU A 210 12.40 14.43 -1.45
CA LEU A 210 13.45 13.43 -1.60
C LEU A 210 13.48 12.42 -0.43
N ALA A 211 13.24 12.89 0.81
CA ALA A 211 13.19 11.99 1.97
C ALA A 211 12.00 11.02 1.86
N THR A 212 10.85 11.50 1.38
CA THR A 212 9.67 10.66 1.12
C THR A 212 9.98 9.63 0.05
N LEU A 213 10.56 10.03 -1.08
CA LEU A 213 10.94 9.12 -2.15
C LEU A 213 11.95 8.06 -1.68
N ARG A 214 13.02 8.46 -0.97
CA ARG A 214 14.00 7.52 -0.40
C ARG A 214 13.35 6.49 0.53
N ASN A 215 12.38 6.91 1.34
CA ASN A 215 11.65 6.01 2.22
C ASN A 215 10.84 4.96 1.43
N LEU A 216 10.15 5.36 0.36
CA LEU A 216 9.41 4.42 -0.51
C LEU A 216 10.34 3.42 -1.20
N LEU A 217 11.51 3.90 -1.64
CA LEU A 217 12.53 3.09 -2.33
C LEU A 217 13.38 2.25 -1.36
N ASN A 218 13.26 2.48 -0.04
CA ASN A 218 14.10 1.86 0.99
C ASN A 218 15.61 2.06 0.75
N ILE A 219 16.00 3.28 0.34
CA ILE A 219 17.38 3.68 0.09
C ILE A 219 17.95 4.43 1.29
N ASP A 220 19.28 4.35 1.50
CA ASP A 220 19.97 5.08 2.56
C ASP A 220 19.78 6.59 2.40
N ARG A 221 19.69 7.28 3.53
CA ARG A 221 19.46 8.74 3.58
C ARG A 221 20.63 9.55 3.04
N THR A 222 21.82 8.98 2.98
CA THR A 222 23.06 9.63 2.56
C THR A 222 23.31 9.58 1.05
N GLU A 223 22.55 8.76 0.30
CA GLU A 223 22.70 8.67 -1.15
C GLU A 223 22.15 9.92 -1.85
N GLU A 224 22.94 10.51 -2.70
CA GLU A 224 22.51 11.62 -3.54
C GLU A 224 21.73 11.06 -4.75
N LEU A 225 20.46 11.52 -4.87
CA LEU A 225 19.56 11.16 -5.96
C LEU A 225 19.46 12.28 -6.98
N THR A 226 19.67 11.95 -8.26
CA THR A 226 19.40 12.85 -9.38
C THR A 226 18.25 12.28 -10.21
N LEU A 227 17.12 12.99 -10.26
CA LEU A 227 15.94 12.57 -11.01
C LEU A 227 16.06 13.04 -12.46
N THR A 228 15.95 12.12 -13.43
CA THR A 228 16.25 12.39 -14.83
C THR A 228 15.05 12.38 -15.77
N THR A 229 13.92 11.85 -15.35
CA THR A 229 12.72 11.76 -16.20
C THR A 229 12.01 13.11 -16.28
N GLU A 230 11.67 13.53 -17.49
CA GLU A 230 10.81 14.67 -17.74
C GLU A 230 9.37 14.23 -18.03
N VAL A 231 8.40 15.05 -17.57
CA VAL A 231 6.98 14.80 -17.86
C VAL A 231 6.71 15.08 -19.33
N ALA A 232 6.26 14.07 -20.05
CA ALA A 232 5.63 14.22 -21.37
C ALA A 232 4.12 14.39 -21.18
N TYR A 233 3.54 15.42 -21.82
CA TYR A 233 2.09 15.55 -21.86
C TYR A 233 1.51 14.46 -22.76
N GLN A 234 0.55 13.71 -22.24
CA GLN A 234 -0.24 12.73 -22.99
C GLN A 234 -1.71 13.00 -22.67
N PRO A 235 -2.56 13.26 -23.67
CA PRO A 235 -3.98 13.48 -23.45
C PRO A 235 -4.64 12.23 -22.86
N PHE A 236 -5.67 12.43 -22.04
CA PHE A 236 -6.48 11.36 -21.49
C PHE A 236 -7.91 11.49 -22.05
N ASP A 237 -8.28 10.65 -23.02
CA ASP A 237 -9.52 10.82 -23.80
C ASP A 237 -10.70 9.98 -23.28
N THR A 238 -10.45 9.08 -22.29
CA THR A 238 -11.48 8.20 -21.74
C THR A 238 -12.47 8.98 -20.87
N SER A 239 -13.78 8.75 -21.06
CA SER A 239 -14.83 9.39 -20.26
C SER A 239 -14.86 8.85 -18.83
N VAL A 240 -15.31 9.67 -17.86
CA VAL A 240 -15.41 9.28 -16.45
C VAL A 240 -16.29 8.05 -16.23
N ASP A 241 -17.40 7.91 -16.98
CA ASP A 241 -18.30 6.77 -16.82
C ASP A 241 -17.69 5.46 -17.34
N ASN A 242 -16.85 5.53 -18.38
CA ASN A 242 -16.07 4.40 -18.85
C ASN A 242 -15.00 4.00 -17.82
N CYS A 243 -14.32 4.97 -17.23
CA CYS A 243 -13.36 4.72 -16.15
C CYS A 243 -14.02 4.02 -14.95
N ILE A 244 -15.21 4.47 -14.52
CA ILE A 244 -15.97 3.86 -13.41
C ILE A 244 -16.40 2.43 -13.77
N SER A 245 -16.91 2.24 -14.99
CA SER A 245 -17.35 0.92 -15.47
C SER A 245 -16.17 -0.07 -15.55
N TYR A 246 -14.99 0.41 -15.91
CA TYR A 246 -13.75 -0.36 -15.89
C TYR A 246 -13.33 -0.70 -14.45
N ALA A 247 -13.33 0.28 -13.55
CA ALA A 247 -12.97 0.10 -12.14
C ALA A 247 -13.85 -0.96 -11.45
N TYR A 248 -15.15 -0.96 -11.66
CA TYR A 248 -16.05 -1.96 -11.07
C TYR A 248 -15.77 -3.40 -11.50
N ARG A 249 -15.10 -3.60 -12.64
CA ARG A 249 -14.73 -4.91 -13.15
C ARG A 249 -13.33 -5.35 -12.71
N ASN A 250 -12.42 -4.40 -12.59
CA ASN A 250 -10.99 -4.72 -12.48
C ASN A 250 -10.41 -4.40 -11.09
N ARG A 251 -11.05 -3.58 -10.26
CA ARG A 251 -10.50 -3.22 -8.95
C ARG A 251 -10.41 -4.41 -8.01
N LEU A 252 -9.20 -4.63 -7.54
CA LEU A 252 -8.88 -5.78 -6.70
C LEU A 252 -9.44 -5.64 -5.28
N ASP A 253 -9.54 -4.42 -4.74
CA ASP A 253 -10.16 -4.16 -3.43
C ASP A 253 -11.66 -4.45 -3.42
N LEU A 254 -12.38 -4.16 -4.51
CA LEU A 254 -13.78 -4.56 -4.66
C LEU A 254 -13.92 -6.09 -4.73
N ALA A 255 -12.99 -6.76 -5.43
CA ALA A 255 -12.95 -8.21 -5.47
C ALA A 255 -12.68 -8.80 -4.07
N VAL A 256 -11.79 -8.19 -3.28
CA VAL A 256 -11.54 -8.57 -1.87
C VAL A 256 -12.79 -8.36 -1.01
N ALA A 257 -13.51 -7.25 -1.18
CA ALA A 257 -14.75 -7.00 -0.45
C ALA A 257 -15.84 -8.06 -0.76
N ARG A 258 -15.99 -8.44 -2.04
CA ARG A 258 -16.89 -9.52 -2.48
C ARG A 258 -16.46 -10.90 -1.94
N ALA A 259 -15.17 -11.18 -1.94
CA ALA A 259 -14.61 -12.39 -1.33
C ALA A 259 -14.91 -12.47 0.18
N LYS A 260 -14.83 -11.33 0.89
CA LYS A 260 -15.21 -11.24 2.30
C LYS A 260 -16.69 -11.53 2.52
N LEU A 261 -17.58 -11.01 1.67
CA LEU A 261 -19.02 -11.32 1.71
C LEU A 261 -19.24 -12.84 1.56
N ARG A 262 -18.59 -13.48 0.56
CA ARG A 262 -18.71 -14.93 0.39
C ARG A 262 -18.21 -15.73 1.59
N ARG A 263 -17.17 -15.28 2.26
CA ARG A 263 -16.68 -15.91 3.51
C ARG A 263 -17.71 -15.76 4.66
N CYS A 264 -18.42 -14.64 4.74
CA CYS A 264 -19.50 -14.46 5.72
C CYS A 264 -20.70 -15.37 5.40
N GLU A 265 -21.05 -15.59 4.13
CA GLU A 265 -22.06 -16.58 3.71
C GLU A 265 -21.67 -18.00 4.17
N LEU A 266 -20.41 -18.38 3.98
CA LEU A 266 -19.88 -19.67 4.47
C LEU A 266 -19.88 -19.74 6.01
N ALA A 267 -19.71 -18.61 6.71
CA ALA A 267 -19.86 -18.57 8.17
C ALA A 267 -21.31 -18.84 8.61
N VAL A 268 -22.31 -18.38 7.86
CA VAL A 268 -23.72 -18.75 8.08
C VAL A 268 -23.93 -20.24 7.87
N GLU A 269 -23.39 -20.82 6.78
CA GLU A 269 -23.47 -22.27 6.52
C GLU A 269 -22.82 -23.06 7.66
N ARG A 270 -21.66 -22.63 8.14
CA ARG A 270 -20.98 -23.23 9.31
C ARG A 270 -21.81 -23.16 10.58
N ALA A 271 -22.44 -22.02 10.86
CA ALA A 271 -23.31 -21.88 12.02
C ALA A 271 -24.53 -22.82 11.92
N ARG A 272 -25.11 -22.94 10.72
CA ARG A 272 -26.23 -23.87 10.45
C ARG A 272 -25.84 -25.33 10.61
N ALA A 273 -24.59 -25.70 10.40
CA ALA A 273 -24.06 -27.03 10.64
C ALA A 273 -24.22 -27.50 12.10
N GLY A 274 -24.28 -26.56 13.08
CA GLY A 274 -24.56 -26.86 14.47
C GLY A 274 -25.92 -27.51 14.73
N LYS A 275 -26.87 -27.43 13.79
CA LYS A 275 -28.17 -28.15 13.84
C LYS A 275 -28.13 -29.55 13.25
N ARG A 276 -27.01 -29.96 12.66
CA ARG A 276 -26.83 -31.25 11.99
C ARG A 276 -25.99 -32.18 12.85
N PRO A 277 -26.13 -33.52 12.71
CA PRO A 277 -25.27 -34.44 13.41
C PRO A 277 -23.82 -34.37 12.88
N SER A 278 -22.85 -34.70 13.72
CA SER A 278 -21.48 -34.95 13.35
C SER A 278 -21.10 -36.40 13.58
N VAL A 279 -20.22 -36.95 12.72
CA VAL A 279 -19.76 -38.34 12.77
C VAL A 279 -18.24 -38.34 12.79
N ASN A 280 -17.67 -38.99 13.81
CA ASN A 280 -16.22 -39.14 13.96
C ASN A 280 -15.85 -40.61 14.11
N LEU A 281 -14.78 -41.06 13.41
CA LEU A 281 -14.11 -42.31 13.67
C LEU A 281 -12.97 -42.02 14.65
N THR A 282 -12.89 -42.82 15.74
CA THR A 282 -11.78 -42.73 16.69
C THR A 282 -11.18 -44.13 16.83
N LEU A 283 -9.88 -44.23 16.63
CA LEU A 283 -9.07 -45.42 16.89
C LEU A 283 -8.19 -45.11 18.11
N GLY A 284 -8.10 -46.02 19.04
CA GLY A 284 -7.30 -45.82 20.25
C GLY A 284 -6.59 -47.11 20.65
N THR A 285 -5.40 -46.94 21.23
CA THR A 285 -4.72 -48.01 21.96
C THR A 285 -4.07 -47.41 23.19
N GLY A 286 -4.01 -48.17 24.27
CA GLY A 286 -3.43 -47.72 25.51
C GLY A 286 -2.79 -48.82 26.29
N VAL A 287 -1.84 -48.47 27.14
CA VAL A 287 -1.24 -49.32 28.17
C VAL A 287 -1.46 -48.65 29.50
N THR A 288 -2.22 -49.34 30.36
CA THR A 288 -2.47 -48.85 31.74
C THR A 288 -1.71 -49.73 32.70
N SER A 289 -0.79 -49.15 33.44
CA SER A 289 -0.01 -49.76 34.50
C SER A 289 -0.57 -49.30 35.85
N GLN A 290 -1.16 -50.20 36.63
CA GLN A 290 -1.64 -49.92 37.98
C GLN A 290 -0.55 -50.26 38.98
N PHE A 291 -0.23 -49.36 39.91
CA PHE A 291 0.83 -49.49 40.88
C PHE A 291 0.29 -49.83 42.31
N GLN A 292 -0.93 -49.42 42.58
CA GLN A 292 -1.64 -49.66 43.83
C GLN A 292 -3.13 -49.94 43.55
N PRO A 293 -3.78 -50.90 44.33
CA PRO A 293 -3.19 -51.66 45.43
C PRO A 293 -2.36 -52.87 44.94
N ARG A 294 -2.42 -53.19 43.65
CA ARG A 294 -1.61 -54.31 43.04
C ARG A 294 -0.97 -53.80 41.76
N HIS A 295 0.22 -54.36 41.48
CA HIS A 295 0.83 -54.17 40.14
C HIS A 295 0.09 -55.02 39.13
N ASP A 296 -0.53 -54.32 38.15
CA ASP A 296 -1.15 -54.94 37.02
C ASP A 296 -0.94 -54.08 35.77
N THR A 297 -0.85 -54.70 34.60
CA THR A 297 -0.67 -53.99 33.35
C THR A 297 -1.67 -54.51 32.34
N SER A 298 -2.51 -53.63 31.82
CA SER A 298 -3.49 -53.96 30.79
C SER A 298 -3.20 -53.16 29.50
N THR A 299 -3.44 -53.80 28.37
CA THR A 299 -3.39 -53.17 27.04
C THR A 299 -4.77 -53.21 26.42
N ASP A 300 -5.22 -52.08 25.94
CA ASP A 300 -6.50 -51.96 25.24
C ASP A 300 -6.29 -51.45 23.80
N VAL A 301 -7.16 -51.93 22.90
CA VAL A 301 -7.30 -51.44 21.54
C VAL A 301 -8.77 -51.20 21.28
N SER A 302 -9.10 -49.97 20.82
CA SER A 302 -10.47 -49.58 20.59
C SER A 302 -10.64 -48.97 19.21
N ALA A 303 -11.80 -49.23 18.59
CA ALA A 303 -12.26 -48.53 17.40
C ALA A 303 -13.73 -48.18 17.61
N SER A 304 -14.03 -46.89 17.45
CA SER A 304 -15.39 -46.38 17.66
C SER A 304 -15.82 -45.41 16.58
N VAL A 305 -17.08 -45.49 16.16
CA VAL A 305 -17.74 -44.48 15.36
C VAL A 305 -18.72 -43.77 16.27
N GLY A 306 -18.46 -42.49 16.55
CA GLY A 306 -19.32 -41.68 17.38
C GLY A 306 -20.19 -40.75 16.53
N VAL A 307 -21.50 -40.71 16.81
CA VAL A 307 -22.43 -39.73 16.24
C VAL A 307 -22.85 -38.79 17.37
N SER A 308 -22.64 -37.49 17.15
CA SER A 308 -23.07 -36.46 18.08
C SER A 308 -24.05 -35.53 17.40
N TRP A 309 -25.20 -35.29 18.01
CA TRP A 309 -26.23 -34.38 17.53
C TRP A 309 -26.79 -33.56 18.68
N ASN A 310 -26.64 -32.26 18.53
CA ASN A 310 -27.18 -31.32 19.50
C ASN A 310 -28.67 -31.07 19.20
N ILE A 311 -29.57 -31.74 19.91
CA ILE A 311 -31.04 -31.67 19.69
C ILE A 311 -31.64 -30.43 20.36
N PHE A 312 -31.08 -30.03 21.52
CA PHE A 312 -31.56 -28.89 22.30
C PHE A 312 -30.39 -28.17 22.98
N ASP A 313 -30.27 -26.89 22.75
CA ASP A 313 -29.16 -26.04 23.25
C ASP A 313 -29.63 -24.69 23.81
N SER A 314 -30.87 -24.60 24.21
CA SER A 314 -31.49 -23.34 24.75
C SER A 314 -31.34 -22.14 23.82
N GLY A 315 -31.21 -22.36 22.51
CA GLY A 315 -31.14 -21.29 21.52
C GLY A 315 -29.74 -20.82 21.16
N VAL A 316 -28.66 -21.45 21.66
CA VAL A 316 -27.26 -21.09 21.35
C VAL A 316 -26.99 -21.16 19.86
N THR A 317 -27.33 -22.28 19.20
CA THR A 317 -27.12 -22.42 17.73
C THR A 317 -27.97 -21.42 16.94
N ARG A 318 -29.20 -21.10 17.42
CA ARG A 318 -30.05 -20.11 16.77
C ARG A 318 -29.42 -18.71 16.84
N GLY A 319 -28.93 -18.32 18.02
CA GLY A 319 -28.23 -17.04 18.20
C GLY A 319 -27.00 -16.94 17.35
N ALA A 320 -26.20 -18.01 17.26
CA ALA A 320 -25.01 -18.05 16.37
C ALA A 320 -25.35 -17.90 14.87
N ILE A 321 -26.51 -18.43 14.43
CA ILE A 321 -26.97 -18.22 13.06
C ILE A 321 -27.39 -16.78 12.84
N GLU A 322 -28.20 -16.19 13.76
CA GLU A 322 -28.63 -14.80 13.67
C GLU A 322 -27.44 -13.83 13.69
N GLU A 323 -26.41 -14.09 14.49
CA GLU A 323 -25.15 -13.34 14.50
C GLU A 323 -24.43 -13.42 13.14
N ALA A 324 -24.23 -14.62 12.61
CA ALA A 324 -23.57 -14.81 11.32
C ALA A 324 -24.38 -14.20 10.15
N GLU A 325 -25.70 -14.21 10.20
CA GLU A 325 -26.57 -13.55 9.22
C GLU A 325 -26.40 -12.02 9.28
N ALA A 326 -26.34 -11.43 10.48
CA ALA A 326 -26.07 -10.01 10.65
C ALA A 326 -24.66 -9.62 10.14
N GLU A 327 -23.63 -10.45 10.39
CA GLU A 327 -22.28 -10.23 9.86
C GLU A 327 -22.24 -10.29 8.32
N ARG A 328 -22.99 -11.22 7.71
CA ARG A 328 -23.16 -11.27 6.24
C ARG A 328 -23.79 -9.99 5.70
N ASP A 329 -24.84 -9.49 6.35
CA ASP A 329 -25.53 -8.26 5.92
C ASP A 329 -24.62 -7.03 6.07
N ILE A 330 -23.82 -6.97 7.12
CA ILE A 330 -22.75 -5.95 7.27
C ILE A 330 -21.75 -6.05 6.12
N ALA A 331 -21.32 -7.26 5.75
CA ALA A 331 -20.37 -7.45 4.63
C ALA A 331 -20.99 -7.02 3.29
N LEU A 332 -22.27 -7.28 3.07
CA LEU A 332 -23.01 -6.81 1.89
C LEU A 332 -23.07 -5.27 1.80
N LEU A 333 -23.36 -4.61 2.93
CA LEU A 333 -23.36 -3.15 2.99
C LEU A 333 -21.95 -2.57 2.79
N ASN A 334 -20.90 -3.27 3.24
CA ASN A 334 -19.51 -2.86 2.98
C ASN A 334 -19.16 -2.96 1.50
N VAL A 335 -19.61 -3.96 0.76
CA VAL A 335 -19.43 -4.02 -0.71
C VAL A 335 -20.08 -2.81 -1.37
N LYS A 336 -21.34 -2.48 -1.01
CA LYS A 336 -22.02 -1.29 -1.54
C LYS A 336 -21.27 0.00 -1.22
N LYS A 337 -20.81 0.14 0.04
CA LYS A 337 -20.00 1.30 0.48
C LYS A 337 -18.72 1.42 -0.33
N GLU A 338 -18.05 0.31 -0.67
CA GLU A 338 -16.85 0.31 -1.49
C GLU A 338 -17.15 0.76 -2.92
N GLU A 339 -18.26 0.30 -3.52
CA GLU A 339 -18.72 0.74 -4.84
C GLU A 339 -19.00 2.26 -4.86
N GLU A 340 -19.68 2.78 -3.85
CA GLU A 340 -19.93 4.23 -3.69
C GLU A 340 -18.62 5.02 -3.52
N SER A 341 -17.65 4.46 -2.77
CA SER A 341 -16.32 5.06 -2.57
C SER A 341 -15.53 5.12 -3.87
N ILE A 342 -15.57 4.06 -4.67
CA ILE A 342 -14.92 3.98 -5.99
C ILE A 342 -15.48 5.07 -6.91
N ASP A 343 -16.80 5.16 -7.04
CA ASP A 343 -17.46 6.17 -7.89
C ASP A 343 -17.04 7.59 -7.47
N LEU A 344 -17.13 7.90 -6.18
CA LEU A 344 -16.80 9.23 -5.67
C LEU A 344 -15.33 9.59 -5.87
N ASN A 345 -14.40 8.67 -5.52
CA ASN A 345 -12.98 8.94 -5.58
C ASN A 345 -12.49 9.07 -7.04
N LEU A 346 -13.00 8.23 -7.92
CA LEU A 346 -12.67 8.29 -9.34
C LEU A 346 -13.20 9.57 -9.99
N ARG A 347 -14.44 9.99 -9.69
CA ARG A 347 -14.98 11.28 -10.18
C ARG A 347 -14.15 12.45 -9.68
N LYS A 348 -13.76 12.45 -8.40
CA LYS A 348 -12.90 13.52 -7.84
C LYS A 348 -11.55 13.57 -8.56
N ALA A 349 -10.86 12.43 -8.70
CA ALA A 349 -9.56 12.37 -9.36
C ALA A 349 -9.65 12.79 -10.83
N TYR A 350 -10.70 12.35 -11.53
CA TYR A 350 -10.95 12.73 -12.93
C TYR A 350 -11.18 14.24 -13.07
N LEU A 351 -12.02 14.85 -12.21
CA LEU A 351 -12.27 16.29 -12.24
C LEU A 351 -11.01 17.09 -11.94
N ASN A 352 -10.20 16.67 -10.96
CA ASN A 352 -8.92 17.30 -10.65
C ASN A 352 -7.93 17.16 -11.83
N MET A 353 -7.89 16.02 -12.49
CA MET A 353 -7.07 15.81 -13.69
C MET A 353 -7.48 16.77 -14.82
N ARG A 354 -8.78 16.91 -15.10
CA ARG A 354 -9.29 17.82 -16.13
C ARG A 354 -9.04 19.30 -15.78
N GLU A 355 -9.16 19.66 -14.53
CA GLU A 355 -8.83 21.00 -14.04
C GLU A 355 -7.33 21.29 -14.25
N ALA A 356 -6.46 20.35 -13.86
CA ALA A 356 -5.01 20.49 -14.05
C ALA A 356 -4.63 20.57 -15.54
N GLU A 357 -5.30 19.83 -16.42
CA GLU A 357 -5.13 19.88 -17.86
C GLU A 357 -5.48 21.27 -18.42
N GLN A 358 -6.60 21.85 -18.00
CA GLN A 358 -7.01 23.20 -18.43
C GLN A 358 -6.03 24.26 -17.90
N ARG A 359 -5.56 24.14 -16.66
CA ARG A 359 -4.51 25.02 -16.12
C ARG A 359 -3.23 24.90 -16.94
N PHE A 360 -2.80 23.69 -17.27
CA PHE A 360 -1.59 23.46 -18.05
C PHE A 360 -1.63 24.18 -19.40
N THR A 361 -2.76 24.10 -20.12
CA THR A 361 -2.91 24.81 -21.41
C THR A 361 -2.90 26.31 -21.28
N SER A 362 -3.51 26.88 -20.22
CA SER A 362 -3.63 28.34 -20.04
C SER A 362 -2.36 28.99 -19.45
N THR A 363 -1.60 28.26 -18.61
CA THR A 363 -0.43 28.82 -17.91
C THR A 363 0.75 29.10 -18.83
N GLY A 364 0.85 28.42 -19.98
CA GLY A 364 1.90 28.69 -20.98
C GLY A 364 1.85 30.10 -21.55
N ASP A 365 0.65 30.61 -21.82
CA ASP A 365 0.42 31.96 -22.30
C ASP A 365 0.70 32.99 -21.20
N ALA A 366 0.28 32.69 -19.97
CA ALA A 366 0.55 33.57 -18.82
C ALA A 366 2.05 33.76 -18.57
N VAL A 367 2.85 32.69 -18.65
CA VAL A 367 4.33 32.78 -18.51
C VAL A 367 4.94 33.65 -19.61
N ARG A 368 4.46 33.51 -20.86
CA ARG A 368 4.97 34.31 -21.98
C ARG A 368 4.65 35.79 -21.81
N GLN A 369 3.42 36.12 -21.43
CA GLN A 369 2.99 37.49 -21.17
C GLN A 369 3.73 38.10 -19.96
N ALA A 370 3.83 37.39 -18.85
CA ALA A 370 4.55 37.87 -17.67
C ALA A 370 6.07 38.08 -17.92
N ARG A 371 6.66 37.26 -18.80
CA ARG A 371 8.06 37.43 -19.20
C ARG A 371 8.26 38.71 -20.02
N GLU A 372 7.35 39.00 -20.93
CA GLU A 372 7.38 40.21 -21.75
C GLU A 372 7.14 41.46 -20.89
N ASP A 373 6.17 41.39 -19.97
CA ASP A 373 5.89 42.47 -19.03
C ASP A 373 7.12 42.80 -18.17
N TYR A 374 7.78 41.78 -17.60
CA TYR A 374 9.02 41.97 -16.87
C TYR A 374 10.13 42.60 -17.74
N HIS A 375 10.25 42.18 -18.99
CA HIS A 375 11.23 42.76 -19.92
C HIS A 375 10.93 44.24 -20.17
N ILE A 376 9.71 44.60 -20.47
CA ILE A 376 9.29 45.99 -20.71
C ILE A 376 9.49 46.84 -19.45
N ALA A 377 9.06 46.38 -18.28
CA ALA A 377 9.23 47.09 -17.01
C ALA A 377 10.71 47.38 -16.70
N ASN A 378 11.58 46.39 -16.93
CA ASN A 378 13.01 46.52 -16.70
C ASN A 378 13.67 47.52 -17.68
N GLU A 379 13.31 47.51 -18.97
CA GLU A 379 13.84 48.45 -19.97
C GLU A 379 13.35 49.90 -19.70
N ARG A 380 12.08 50.09 -19.37
CA ARG A 380 11.53 51.42 -19.00
C ARG A 380 12.25 52.00 -17.76
N TYR A 381 12.48 51.14 -16.75
CA TYR A 381 13.21 51.55 -15.55
C TYR A 381 14.66 51.96 -15.88
N ARG A 382 15.35 51.20 -16.72
CA ARG A 382 16.72 51.55 -17.20
C ARG A 382 16.77 52.85 -17.98
N ALA A 383 15.73 53.16 -18.73
CA ALA A 383 15.59 54.39 -19.48
C ALA A 383 15.21 55.58 -18.58
N GLY A 384 14.88 55.35 -17.28
CA GLY A 384 14.41 56.41 -16.37
C GLY A 384 12.93 56.78 -16.56
N GLU A 385 12.18 55.98 -17.33
CA GLU A 385 10.76 56.19 -17.64
C GLU A 385 9.82 55.34 -16.79
N GLY A 386 10.35 54.37 -16.02
CA GLY A 386 9.60 53.46 -15.14
C GLY A 386 9.92 53.69 -13.67
N ILE A 387 9.03 53.24 -12.80
CA ILE A 387 9.24 53.25 -11.35
C ILE A 387 9.66 51.86 -10.83
N LEU A 388 10.33 51.82 -9.68
CA LEU A 388 10.80 50.60 -9.03
C LEU A 388 9.67 49.59 -8.81
N LEU A 389 8.47 50.05 -8.44
CA LEU A 389 7.33 49.19 -8.16
C LEU A 389 6.92 48.36 -9.38
N ASP A 390 6.97 48.94 -10.59
CA ASP A 390 6.63 48.23 -11.83
C ASP A 390 7.52 46.98 -12.04
N ILE A 391 8.83 47.08 -11.72
CA ILE A 391 9.76 45.95 -11.82
C ILE A 391 9.44 44.86 -10.77
N ILE A 392 9.19 45.29 -9.53
CA ILE A 392 8.87 44.38 -8.43
C ILE A 392 7.59 43.59 -8.75
N ASP A 393 6.57 44.30 -9.19
CA ASP A 393 5.28 43.71 -9.55
C ASP A 393 5.40 42.75 -10.75
N ALA A 394 6.08 43.16 -11.80
CA ALA A 394 6.32 42.32 -12.99
C ALA A 394 7.19 41.08 -12.67
N GLN A 395 8.23 41.21 -11.81
CA GLN A 395 9.05 40.09 -11.36
C GLN A 395 8.24 39.11 -10.51
N THR A 396 7.39 39.60 -9.63
CA THR A 396 6.50 38.77 -8.81
C THR A 396 5.47 38.05 -9.67
N ALA A 397 4.88 38.74 -10.65
CA ALA A 397 3.96 38.15 -11.62
C ALA A 397 4.63 37.03 -12.44
N LEU A 398 5.86 37.27 -12.91
CA LEU A 398 6.63 36.27 -13.65
C LEU A 398 6.95 35.04 -12.80
N ALA A 399 7.46 35.23 -11.59
CA ALA A 399 7.77 34.12 -10.68
C ALA A 399 6.50 33.29 -10.34
N THR A 400 5.38 33.98 -10.11
CA THR A 400 4.08 33.35 -9.87
C THR A 400 3.58 32.55 -11.09
N ALA A 401 3.64 33.15 -12.29
CA ALA A 401 3.22 32.48 -13.53
C ALA A 401 4.08 31.23 -13.81
N GLN A 402 5.41 31.31 -13.63
CA GLN A 402 6.32 30.19 -13.78
C GLN A 402 6.02 29.07 -12.77
N THR A 403 5.82 29.41 -11.51
CA THR A 403 5.50 28.45 -10.45
C THR A 403 4.16 27.76 -10.73
N ASN A 404 3.14 28.51 -11.16
CA ASN A 404 1.83 27.96 -11.53
C ASN A 404 1.92 27.04 -12.74
N ALA A 405 2.71 27.36 -13.75
CA ALA A 405 2.92 26.50 -14.92
C ALA A 405 3.63 25.19 -14.56
N ILE A 406 4.65 25.25 -13.69
CA ILE A 406 5.31 24.06 -13.16
C ILE A 406 4.30 23.22 -12.39
N SER A 407 3.55 23.79 -11.44
CA SER A 407 2.55 23.04 -10.67
C SER A 407 1.50 22.40 -11.57
N ALA A 408 0.93 23.13 -12.52
CA ALA A 408 -0.10 22.60 -13.43
C ALA A 408 0.40 21.38 -14.22
N ARG A 409 1.66 21.40 -14.68
CA ARG A 409 2.27 20.31 -15.43
C ARG A 409 2.42 19.03 -14.59
N TYR A 410 2.91 19.16 -13.36
CA TYR A 410 3.14 18.00 -12.48
C TYR A 410 1.87 17.54 -11.79
N ASP A 411 0.92 18.45 -11.49
CA ASP A 411 -0.42 18.10 -11.02
C ASP A 411 -1.16 17.21 -12.01
N TYR A 412 -1.14 17.56 -13.30
CA TYR A 412 -1.73 16.73 -14.34
C TYR A 412 -1.13 15.32 -14.36
N ALA A 413 0.20 15.19 -14.31
CA ALA A 413 0.85 13.91 -14.29
C ALA A 413 0.47 13.05 -13.06
N ARG A 414 0.39 13.67 -11.88
CA ARG A 414 -0.03 13.00 -10.64
C ARG A 414 -1.50 12.58 -10.68
N TYR A 415 -2.39 13.49 -11.10
CA TYR A 415 -3.83 13.18 -11.16
C TYR A 415 -4.14 12.13 -12.22
N ARG A 416 -3.41 12.13 -13.33
CA ARG A 416 -3.52 11.05 -14.33
C ARG A 416 -3.13 9.71 -13.71
N ALA A 417 -1.97 9.61 -13.09
CA ALA A 417 -1.55 8.40 -12.40
C ALA A 417 -2.54 7.97 -11.29
N GLN A 418 -3.16 8.95 -10.60
CA GLN A 418 -4.20 8.69 -9.61
C GLN A 418 -5.47 8.08 -10.25
N VAL A 419 -5.90 8.60 -11.40
CA VAL A 419 -7.05 8.03 -12.13
C VAL A 419 -6.74 6.60 -12.56
N GLU A 420 -5.55 6.33 -13.11
CA GLU A 420 -5.12 4.99 -13.53
C GLU A 420 -5.08 4.02 -12.33
N ASN A 421 -4.52 4.41 -11.20
CA ASN A 421 -4.54 3.60 -9.97
C ASN A 421 -5.97 3.36 -9.47
N LEU A 422 -6.85 4.37 -9.49
CA LEU A 422 -8.24 4.25 -9.07
C LEU A 422 -9.09 3.41 -10.04
N MET A 423 -8.67 3.25 -11.28
CA MET A 423 -9.26 2.31 -12.23
C MET A 423 -8.84 0.86 -11.99
N GLY A 424 -7.71 0.62 -11.30
CA GLY A 424 -7.22 -0.70 -10.93
C GLY A 424 -6.13 -1.28 -11.84
N THR A 425 -5.67 -0.55 -12.85
CA THR A 425 -4.51 -0.90 -13.70
C THR A 425 -3.99 0.32 -14.44
N GLU A 426 -2.71 0.31 -14.80
CA GLU A 426 -2.19 1.22 -15.82
C GLU A 426 -2.79 0.81 -17.17
N LEU A 427 -3.55 1.70 -17.79
CA LEU A 427 -4.05 1.46 -19.14
C LEU A 427 -2.90 1.64 -20.13
N THR A 428 -2.62 0.60 -20.89
CA THR A 428 -1.79 0.71 -22.09
C THR A 428 -2.56 1.45 -23.20
N GLU A 429 -1.88 1.97 -24.23
CA GLU A 429 -2.56 2.64 -25.35
C GLU A 429 -3.64 1.77 -26.00
N SER A 430 -3.42 0.44 -26.04
CA SER A 430 -4.41 -0.52 -26.54
C SER A 430 -5.61 -0.69 -25.61
N GLU A 431 -5.41 -0.57 -24.31
CA GLU A 431 -6.48 -0.68 -23.29
C GLU A 431 -7.26 0.63 -23.18
N HIS A 432 -6.64 1.79 -23.38
CA HIS A 432 -7.34 3.07 -23.56
C HIS A 432 -8.29 3.00 -24.74
N ALA A 433 -7.83 2.52 -25.90
CA ALA A 433 -8.67 2.33 -27.08
C ALA A 433 -9.79 1.29 -26.89
N ALA A 434 -9.57 0.27 -26.07
CA ALA A 434 -10.57 -0.72 -25.69
C ALA A 434 -11.61 -0.16 -24.71
N ALA A 435 -11.18 0.63 -23.72
CA ALA A 435 -12.06 1.30 -22.76
C ALA A 435 -12.97 2.34 -23.46
N GLU A 436 -12.45 3.04 -24.46
CA GLU A 436 -13.20 4.00 -25.27
C GLU A 436 -14.27 3.34 -26.14
N ARG A 437 -14.05 2.08 -26.58
CA ARG A 437 -15.00 1.28 -27.35
C ARG A 437 -16.06 0.57 -26.51
N LEU A 438 -15.93 0.57 -25.18
CA LEU A 438 -16.93 -0.02 -24.32
C LEU A 438 -18.16 0.91 -24.28
N PRO A 439 -19.36 0.42 -24.63
CA PRO A 439 -20.57 1.22 -24.52
C PRO A 439 -20.73 1.70 -23.08
N ALA A 440 -21.11 2.97 -22.91
CA ALA A 440 -21.42 3.51 -21.59
C ALA A 440 -22.48 2.61 -20.92
N VAL A 441 -22.11 1.96 -19.83
CA VAL A 441 -23.03 1.10 -19.08
C VAL A 441 -24.11 2.00 -18.49
N THR A 442 -25.34 1.82 -18.94
CA THR A 442 -26.48 2.61 -18.49
C THR A 442 -26.79 2.36 -17.00
N ALA A 443 -27.48 3.29 -16.35
CA ALA A 443 -27.92 3.11 -14.96
C ALA A 443 -28.80 1.85 -14.80
N GLU A 444 -29.56 1.50 -15.84
CA GLU A 444 -30.40 0.29 -15.88
C GLU A 444 -29.57 -0.98 -15.98
N GLU A 445 -28.49 -1.01 -16.77
CA GLU A 445 -27.58 -2.16 -16.86
C GLU A 445 -26.79 -2.35 -15.56
N ARG A 446 -26.45 -1.27 -14.85
CA ARG A 446 -25.85 -1.33 -13.50
C ARG A 446 -26.82 -1.92 -12.49
N ALA A 447 -28.09 -1.47 -12.51
CA ALA A 447 -29.14 -1.99 -11.65
C ALA A 447 -29.46 -3.46 -11.97
N ALA A 448 -29.49 -3.84 -13.27
CA ALA A 448 -29.69 -5.22 -13.69
C ALA A 448 -28.53 -6.14 -13.30
N ALA A 449 -27.28 -5.69 -13.43
CA ALA A 449 -26.11 -6.44 -12.97
C ALA A 449 -26.09 -6.61 -11.44
N GLN A 450 -26.56 -5.59 -10.72
CA GLN A 450 -26.68 -5.61 -9.27
C GLN A 450 -27.83 -6.52 -8.82
N ALA A 451 -28.99 -6.51 -9.52
CA ALA A 451 -30.11 -7.41 -9.29
C ALA A 451 -29.75 -8.87 -9.60
N ALA A 452 -29.09 -9.14 -10.72
CA ALA A 452 -28.62 -10.47 -11.09
C ALA A 452 -27.59 -11.04 -10.09
N TYR A 453 -26.76 -10.19 -9.47
CA TYR A 453 -25.84 -10.61 -8.39
C TYR A 453 -26.61 -10.96 -7.11
N ILE A 454 -27.65 -10.21 -6.77
CA ILE A 454 -28.54 -10.46 -5.62
C ILE A 454 -29.37 -11.73 -5.86
N GLU A 455 -29.93 -11.92 -7.06
CA GLU A 455 -30.72 -13.10 -7.42
C GLU A 455 -29.85 -14.36 -7.65
N GLY A 456 -28.66 -14.23 -8.23
CA GLY A 456 -27.70 -15.34 -8.40
C GLY A 456 -27.20 -15.91 -7.08
N GLY A 457 -27.08 -15.09 -6.03
CA GLY A 457 -26.77 -15.53 -4.68
C GLY A 457 -27.92 -16.33 -4.03
N THR A 458 -29.18 -15.97 -4.34
CA THR A 458 -30.39 -16.66 -3.83
C THR A 458 -30.72 -17.94 -4.61
N ASP A 459 -30.50 -17.99 -5.92
CA ASP A 459 -30.78 -19.18 -6.76
C ASP A 459 -29.75 -20.31 -6.59
N ALA A 460 -28.49 -19.98 -6.31
CA ALA A 460 -27.49 -21.00 -5.97
C ALA A 460 -27.80 -21.68 -4.62
N ALA A 461 -28.42 -20.97 -3.70
CA ALA A 461 -28.91 -21.54 -2.44
C ALA A 461 -30.20 -22.37 -2.63
N ALA A 462 -31.09 -21.98 -3.54
CA ALA A 462 -32.36 -22.69 -3.79
C ALA A 462 -32.17 -24.00 -4.59
N LYS A 463 -31.17 -24.12 -5.45
CA LYS A 463 -30.89 -25.35 -6.24
C LYS A 463 -30.17 -26.45 -5.47
N LYS A 464 -29.64 -26.18 -4.27
CA LYS A 464 -29.02 -27.20 -3.39
C LYS A 464 -29.98 -27.77 -2.32
N VAL A 465 -31.26 -27.37 -2.31
CA VAL A 465 -32.27 -27.82 -1.34
C VAL A 465 -33.37 -28.74 -2.00
N LYS A 466 -33.18 -29.11 -3.26
CA LYS A 466 -33.96 -30.18 -3.90
C LYS A 466 -33.19 -31.45 -4.05
#